data_64c8aad3405b32002060c5ab9b2a6549
#
_entry.id   64c8aad3405b32002060c5ab9b2a6549
#
_cell.length_a   1.000
_cell.length_b   1.000
_cell.length_c   1.000
_cell.angle_alpha   90.00
_cell.angle_beta   90.00
_cell.angle_gamma   90.00
#
_symmetry.space_group_name_H-M   'P 1'
#
loop_
_entity.id
_entity.type
_entity.pdbx_description
1 polymer ?
#
loop_
_entity_poly.entity_id
_entity_poly.type
_entity_poly.pdbx_seq_one_letter_code
_entity_poly.pdbx_strand_id
1 'polypeptide(L)' 'MELRRTEQGFALYKEKDCIGECTLSAAPKGAQLAALCILPRWRRKGYGSYLLKEVLRSFG' A
#
# COMPACT_ATOMS: atom_id res chain seq x y z
N MET A 1 6.87 -11.14 1.71
CA MET A 1 6.60 -9.69 1.83
C MET A 1 5.67 -9.44 2.98
N GLU A 2 5.77 -8.28 3.57
CA GLU A 2 4.96 -7.91 4.71
C GLU A 2 4.20 -6.62 4.45
N LEU A 3 2.91 -6.65 4.72
CA LEU A 3 2.08 -5.45 4.65
C LEU A 3 1.91 -4.93 6.06
N ARG A 4 2.38 -3.72 6.32
CA ARG A 4 2.26 -3.08 7.62
C ARG A 4 1.28 -1.93 7.58
N ARG A 5 0.50 -1.81 8.63
CA ARG A 5 -0.41 -0.70 8.76
C ARG A 5 0.33 0.51 9.33
N THR A 6 0.14 1.69 8.72
CA THR A 6 0.72 2.94 9.17
C THR A 6 -0.38 3.90 9.58
N GLU A 7 0.00 5.04 10.16
CA GLU A 7 -0.96 6.05 10.55
C GLU A 7 -1.71 6.62 9.34
N GLN A 8 -1.09 6.59 8.18
CA GLN A 8 -1.66 7.16 6.96
C GLN A 8 -2.26 6.11 6.03
N GLY A 9 -2.03 4.83 6.31
CA GLY A 9 -2.53 3.77 5.46
C GLY A 9 -1.75 2.49 5.64
N PHE A 10 -1.03 2.08 4.59
CA PHE A 10 -0.26 0.83 4.59
C PHE A 10 1.10 1.03 3.96
N ALA A 11 2.04 0.20 4.35
CA ALA A 11 3.36 0.16 3.74
C ALA A 11 3.70 -1.29 3.44
N LEU A 12 4.35 -1.53 2.31
CA LEU A 12 4.75 -2.87 1.89
C LEU A 12 6.27 -3.01 2.09
N TYR A 13 6.66 -4.07 2.77
CA TYR A 13 8.07 -4.36 3.05
C TYR A 13 8.46 -5.72 2.54
N LYS A 14 9.68 -5.83 2.07
CA LYS A 14 10.29 -7.10 1.73
C LYS A 14 11.57 -7.22 2.57
N GLU A 15 11.55 -8.12 3.56
CA GLU A 15 12.60 -8.23 4.56
C GLU A 15 12.75 -6.89 5.30
N LYS A 16 13.85 -6.18 5.10
CA LYS A 16 14.08 -4.89 5.74
C LYS A 16 13.86 -3.71 4.79
N ASP A 17 13.50 -3.99 3.55
CA ASP A 17 13.37 -2.95 2.52
C ASP A 17 11.92 -2.50 2.38
N CYS A 18 11.72 -1.19 2.37
CA CYS A 18 10.42 -0.63 2.06
C CYS A 18 10.24 -0.63 0.55
N ILE A 19 9.17 -1.27 0.08
CA ILE A 19 8.87 -1.36 -1.36
C ILE A 19 7.99 -0.20 -1.78
N GLY A 20 7.00 0.15 -0.97
CA GLY A 20 6.08 1.21 -1.32
C GLY A 20 5.14 1.54 -0.18
N GLU A 21 4.32 2.56 -0.39
CA GLU A 21 3.37 3.03 0.60
C GLU A 21 2.02 3.33 -0.05
N CYS A 22 0.98 3.16 0.74
CA CYS A 22 -0.37 3.49 0.34
C CYS A 22 -0.96 4.43 1.38
N THR A 23 -1.45 5.58 0.92
CA THR A 23 -2.08 6.57 1.79
C THR A 23 -3.59 6.52 1.62
N LEU A 24 -4.30 6.48 2.73
CA LEU A 24 -5.75 6.45 2.74
C LEU A 24 -6.29 7.74 3.34
N SER A 25 -7.48 8.14 2.89
CA SER A 25 -8.16 9.28 3.46
C SER A 25 -9.57 8.87 3.87
N ALA A 26 -10.15 9.61 4.82
CA ALA A 26 -11.51 9.36 5.25
C ALA A 26 -12.50 9.70 4.14
N ALA A 27 -13.53 8.89 4.00
CA ALA A 27 -14.59 9.10 3.04
C ALA A 27 -15.93 8.79 3.72
N PRO A 28 -17.06 9.32 3.18
CA PRO A 28 -18.37 9.08 3.80
C PRO A 28 -18.72 7.61 3.98
N LYS A 29 -18.19 6.76 3.09
CA LYS A 29 -18.48 5.31 3.14
C LYS A 29 -17.30 4.49 3.68
N GLY A 30 -16.34 5.12 4.34
CA GLY A 30 -15.19 4.42 4.88
C GLY A 30 -13.88 5.06 4.46
N ALA A 31 -12.90 4.26 4.12
CA ALA A 31 -11.61 4.75 3.68
C ALA A 31 -11.51 4.77 2.16
N GLN A 32 -10.81 5.76 1.62
CA GLN A 32 -10.59 5.92 0.20
C GLN A 32 -9.09 5.97 -0.08
N LEU A 33 -8.66 5.32 -1.15
CA LEU A 33 -7.27 5.37 -1.57
C LEU A 33 -6.92 6.78 -2.04
N ALA A 34 -6.04 7.45 -1.32
CA ALA A 34 -5.62 8.80 -1.66
C ALA A 34 -4.37 8.81 -2.54
N ALA A 35 -3.42 7.90 -2.26
CA ALA A 35 -2.19 7.82 -3.01
C ALA A 35 -1.58 6.44 -2.90
N LEU A 36 -0.90 6.02 -3.95
CA LEU A 36 -0.16 4.77 -3.98
C LEU A 36 1.20 5.08 -4.58
N CYS A 37 2.26 4.80 -3.84
CA CYS A 37 3.61 5.10 -4.28
C CYS A 37 4.51 3.89 -4.13
N ILE A 38 5.19 3.51 -5.19
CA ILE A 38 6.19 2.46 -5.17
C ILE A 38 7.54 3.11 -5.39
N LEU A 39 8.53 2.75 -4.58
CA LEU A 39 9.87 3.30 -4.72
C LEU A 39 10.44 2.95 -6.10
N PRO A 40 11.21 3.87 -6.72
CA PRO A 40 11.73 3.66 -8.07
C PRO A 40 12.45 2.34 -8.25
N ARG A 41 13.15 1.91 -7.23
CA ARG A 41 13.90 0.66 -7.21
C ARG A 41 13.01 -0.56 -7.45
N TRP A 42 11.76 -0.47 -7.06
CA TRP A 42 10.82 -1.58 -7.09
C TRP A 42 9.74 -1.44 -8.16
N ARG A 43 9.81 -0.38 -8.96
CA ARG A 43 8.84 -0.16 -10.04
C ARG A 43 9.02 -1.19 -11.15
N ARG A 44 7.96 -1.38 -11.94
CA ARG A 44 7.92 -2.30 -13.08
C ARG A 44 8.10 -3.76 -12.70
N LYS A 45 7.82 -4.09 -11.45
CA LYS A 45 7.89 -5.48 -10.97
C LYS A 45 6.55 -6.01 -10.46
N GLY A 46 5.48 -5.26 -10.71
CA GLY A 46 4.15 -5.68 -10.31
C GLY A 46 3.81 -5.41 -8.85
N TYR A 47 4.70 -4.76 -8.11
CA TYR A 47 4.45 -4.50 -6.70
C TYR A 47 3.32 -3.52 -6.45
N GLY A 48 3.09 -2.59 -7.38
CA GLY A 48 1.97 -1.66 -7.25
C GLY A 48 0.64 -2.39 -7.24
N SER A 49 0.45 -3.32 -8.17
CA SER A 49 -0.75 -4.15 -8.23
C SER A 49 -0.86 -5.04 -7.00
N TYR A 50 0.26 -5.60 -6.57
CA TYR A 50 0.29 -6.45 -5.38
C TYR A 50 -0.15 -5.67 -4.14
N LEU A 51 0.41 -4.48 -3.93
CA LEU A 51 0.06 -3.64 -2.80
C LEU A 51 -1.42 -3.27 -2.83
N LEU A 52 -1.92 -2.88 -4.00
CA LEU A 52 -3.33 -2.52 -4.15
C LEU A 52 -4.24 -3.69 -3.80
N LYS A 53 -3.92 -4.88 -4.28
CA LYS A 53 -4.71 -6.08 -3.98
C LYS A 53 -4.73 -6.37 -2.48
N GLU A 54 -3.57 -6.25 -1.82
CA GLU A 54 -3.50 -6.52 -0.38
C GLU A 54 -4.29 -5.51 0.42
N VAL A 55 -4.25 -4.24 0.03
CA VAL A 55 -5.03 -3.19 0.70
C VAL A 55 -6.52 -3.46 0.53
N LEU A 56 -6.97 -3.81 -0.68
CA LEU A 56 -8.37 -4.11 -0.94
C LEU A 56 -8.84 -5.33 -0.15
N ARG A 57 -8.00 -6.33 -0.02
CA ARG A 57 -8.34 -7.51 0.80
C ARG A 57 -8.50 -7.16 2.26
N SER A 58 -7.73 -6.20 2.74
CA SER A 58 -7.81 -5.76 4.13
C SER A 58 -9.14 -5.04 4.42
N PHE A 59 -9.73 -4.42 3.41
CA PHE A 59 -11.03 -3.76 3.55
C PHE A 59 -12.20 -4.68 3.22
N GLY A 60 -11.93 -5.66 2.40
CA GLY A 60 -12.95 -6.58 1.97
C GLY A 60 -13.25 -7.65 2.97
#